data_5e84c3e9f07674e881b2305f48f3b4ca
#
_entry.id   5e84c3e9f07674e881b2305f48f3b4ca
#
_cell.length_a   1.000
_cell.length_b   1.000
_cell.length_c   1.000
_cell.angle_alpha   90.00
_cell.angle_beta   90.00
_cell.angle_gamma   90.00
#
_symmetry.space_group_name_H-M   'P 1'
#
loop_
_entity.id
_entity.type
_entity.pdbx_description
1 polymer ?
#
loop_
_entity_poly.entity_id
_entity_poly.type
_entity_poly.pdbx_seq_one_letter_code
_entity_poly.pdbx_strand_id
1 'polypeptide(L)'
;MARERAGEDAVLVPLLRKDRDEEGTALAALGRLHVTGVTVDWAGFFAETGARAVDLPTYAFQRRRYWPETTAVTAADPRSAGVDAAEHPLLGAVVALPDSGGVVLTGRLSVEAQPWLADHVVLGRILLPGTGLVEMALAAGEAAGCATVEELTLAAPLVLPESGGLQVRVVVGPHTDARRTVAVYSRPENAGDAQWTAHASGFLTETAAAAASEWGEWPPAGAEVLPVEAAYEVFRERGYGYGPVFRGLRAAWRRGEELFAEVALPEEASGEAGRFGLHPALLDAAMHAGILNDTDDETAVPFAWNDVSLHAVGAAAVRVRIGRLDGRAVSLSVADVTGAPVLTVGSIASRPLSADQFVTASADGGALYGTAWVPTAVDATAEPAWAAWPEVAEGGEDADVPGVVLLDCGVSDGSVGVPVGVRSVLDRVLGVVQEWLAGERFAGSRLVVVTRGAMPVGVGGSAAAGDVVQAPVWGLVRAALAENPGRFALVDLEQDQDQEQDHGQDQHLGTGPGWSADVDAAVAAVVSGESEVVVRGGAVLVPRLTRLPDGSGASADAALTVPALDGSGAVLVTGGTGGLGAVVARYLVAERGV
;
A
#
# COMPACT_ATOMS: atom_id res chain seq x y z
N MET A 1 -80.08 -37.32 29.12
CA MET A 1 -80.62 -36.50 30.23
C MET A 1 -79.59 -35.52 30.81
N ALA A 2 -78.36 -35.94 31.23
CA ALA A 2 -77.36 -34.97 31.75
C ALA A 2 -76.80 -34.03 30.67
N ARG A 3 -76.54 -34.50 29.47
CA ARG A 3 -76.06 -33.70 28.31
C ARG A 3 -77.09 -32.71 27.77
N GLU A 4 -78.40 -33.01 27.92
CA GLU A 4 -79.45 -32.14 27.43
C GLU A 4 -79.75 -30.91 28.36
N ARG A 5 -79.27 -30.99 29.62
CA ARG A 5 -79.44 -29.90 30.63
C ARG A 5 -78.16 -29.10 30.90
N ALA A 6 -77.06 -29.56 30.44
CA ALA A 6 -75.76 -28.87 30.56
C ALA A 6 -75.52 -28.06 29.30
N GLY A 7 -75.05 -26.83 29.39
CA GLY A 7 -74.67 -26.01 28.22
C GLY A 7 -73.58 -26.70 27.40
N GLU A 8 -73.38 -26.26 26.15
CA GLU A 8 -72.46 -26.84 25.16
C GLU A 8 -71.01 -26.94 25.70
N ASP A 9 -70.61 -26.07 26.61
CA ASP A 9 -69.25 -26.02 27.20
C ASP A 9 -69.14 -26.88 28.48
N ALA A 10 -70.18 -27.60 28.90
CA ALA A 10 -70.15 -28.40 30.11
C ALA A 10 -69.33 -29.70 29.95
N VAL A 11 -68.32 -29.88 30.81
CA VAL A 11 -67.49 -31.06 30.86
C VAL A 11 -68.19 -32.12 31.73
N LEU A 12 -68.75 -33.15 31.10
CA LEU A 12 -69.42 -34.27 31.77
C LEU A 12 -68.45 -35.46 31.80
N VAL A 13 -68.07 -35.88 33.02
CA VAL A 13 -67.08 -36.97 33.22
C VAL A 13 -67.76 -38.07 34.01
N PRO A 14 -67.88 -39.28 33.51
CA PRO A 14 -68.42 -40.39 34.26
C PRO A 14 -67.38 -40.87 35.30
N LEU A 15 -67.77 -40.92 36.55
CA LEU A 15 -66.91 -41.39 37.65
C LEU A 15 -66.76 -42.90 37.66
N LEU A 16 -67.87 -43.62 37.35
CA LEU A 16 -67.93 -45.10 37.29
C LEU A 16 -68.59 -45.53 35.98
N ARG A 17 -68.19 -46.64 35.45
CA ARG A 17 -68.80 -47.30 34.28
C ARG A 17 -68.97 -48.78 34.49
N LYS A 18 -70.14 -49.31 34.10
CA LYS A 18 -70.39 -50.76 34.14
C LYS A 18 -69.35 -51.47 33.29
N ASP A 19 -68.85 -52.60 33.83
CA ASP A 19 -67.87 -53.47 33.18
C ASP A 19 -66.52 -52.81 32.87
N ARG A 20 -66.11 -51.78 33.63
CA ARG A 20 -64.81 -51.13 33.61
C ARG A 20 -64.16 -51.16 34.98
N ASP A 21 -62.83 -51.11 35.01
CA ASP A 21 -62.06 -50.88 36.22
C ASP A 21 -62.52 -49.61 36.94
N GLU A 22 -62.98 -49.71 38.20
CA GLU A 22 -63.53 -48.56 38.91
C GLU A 22 -62.46 -47.53 39.27
N GLU A 23 -61.31 -48.02 39.73
CA GLU A 23 -60.19 -47.18 40.16
C GLU A 23 -59.61 -46.37 38.97
N GLY A 24 -59.34 -47.07 37.89
CA GLY A 24 -58.83 -46.41 36.66
C GLY A 24 -59.85 -45.45 36.06
N THR A 25 -61.16 -45.74 36.16
CA THR A 25 -62.22 -44.86 35.67
C THR A 25 -62.33 -43.61 36.54
N ALA A 26 -62.21 -43.74 37.86
CA ALA A 26 -62.22 -42.56 38.77
C ALA A 26 -60.98 -41.67 38.59
N LEU A 27 -59.78 -42.28 38.48
CA LEU A 27 -58.54 -41.59 38.19
C LEU A 27 -58.57 -40.84 36.87
N ALA A 28 -59.07 -41.47 35.82
CA ALA A 28 -59.26 -40.82 34.52
C ALA A 28 -60.24 -39.65 34.59
N ALA A 29 -61.29 -39.76 35.42
CA ALA A 29 -62.23 -38.68 35.63
C ALA A 29 -61.60 -37.48 36.38
N LEU A 30 -60.83 -37.74 37.44
CA LEU A 30 -60.07 -36.69 38.16
C LEU A 30 -59.05 -36.00 37.26
N GLY A 31 -58.28 -36.77 36.49
CA GLY A 31 -57.32 -36.23 35.54
C GLY A 31 -57.98 -35.36 34.47
N ARG A 32 -59.15 -35.73 33.97
CA ARG A 32 -59.90 -34.93 33.02
C ARG A 32 -60.44 -33.62 33.63
N LEU A 33 -60.89 -33.65 34.87
CA LEU A 33 -61.29 -32.46 35.62
C LEU A 33 -60.09 -31.53 35.83
N HIS A 34 -58.94 -32.08 36.20
CA HIS A 34 -57.72 -31.31 36.39
C HIS A 34 -57.29 -30.57 35.14
N VAL A 35 -57.24 -31.24 33.97
CA VAL A 35 -56.84 -30.60 32.73
C VAL A 35 -57.87 -29.59 32.18
N THR A 36 -59.09 -29.59 32.70
CA THR A 36 -60.09 -28.58 32.40
C THR A 36 -60.09 -27.39 33.41
N GLY A 37 -59.10 -27.34 34.28
CA GLY A 37 -58.88 -26.25 35.20
C GLY A 37 -59.52 -26.41 36.60
N VAL A 38 -60.10 -27.57 36.91
CA VAL A 38 -60.61 -27.86 38.26
C VAL A 38 -59.43 -28.19 39.17
N THR A 39 -59.31 -27.54 40.30
CA THR A 39 -58.29 -27.83 41.29
C THR A 39 -58.54 -29.19 41.95
N VAL A 40 -57.64 -30.14 41.77
CA VAL A 40 -57.65 -31.46 42.42
C VAL A 40 -56.53 -31.52 43.44
N ASP A 41 -56.85 -31.89 44.69
CA ASP A 41 -55.86 -32.11 45.74
C ASP A 41 -55.18 -33.48 45.54
N TRP A 42 -54.18 -33.48 44.66
CA TRP A 42 -53.39 -34.70 44.38
C TRP A 42 -52.56 -35.17 45.58
N ALA A 43 -52.14 -34.20 46.45
CA ALA A 43 -51.39 -34.57 47.67
C ALA A 43 -52.27 -35.37 48.63
N GLY A 44 -53.53 -34.90 48.86
CA GLY A 44 -54.51 -35.62 49.64
C GLY A 44 -54.92 -36.95 49.03
N PHE A 45 -55.08 -36.98 47.70
CA PHE A 45 -55.43 -38.23 46.99
C PHE A 45 -54.37 -39.33 47.13
N PHE A 46 -53.09 -38.95 47.08
CA PHE A 46 -51.99 -39.94 47.18
C PHE A 46 -51.43 -40.14 48.58
N ALA A 47 -51.95 -39.42 49.60
CA ALA A 47 -51.40 -39.44 50.96
C ALA A 47 -51.28 -40.87 51.58
N GLU A 48 -52.25 -41.73 51.33
CA GLU A 48 -52.28 -43.08 51.90
C GLU A 48 -51.72 -44.18 50.99
N THR A 49 -51.32 -43.85 49.75
CA THR A 49 -50.84 -44.77 48.74
C THR A 49 -49.35 -45.09 48.81
N GLY A 50 -48.59 -44.39 49.67
CA GLY A 50 -47.12 -44.44 49.71
C GLY A 50 -46.43 -43.88 48.51
N ALA A 51 -47.16 -43.19 47.62
CA ALA A 51 -46.59 -42.53 46.43
C ALA A 51 -45.67 -41.36 46.85
N ARG A 52 -44.59 -41.17 46.13
CA ARG A 52 -43.63 -40.09 46.31
C ARG A 52 -43.55 -39.23 45.06
N ALA A 53 -43.43 -37.93 45.20
CA ALA A 53 -43.10 -37.07 44.09
C ALA A 53 -41.73 -37.45 43.53
N VAL A 54 -41.64 -37.65 42.23
CA VAL A 54 -40.41 -37.91 41.53
C VAL A 54 -40.23 -36.86 40.45
N ASP A 55 -38.99 -36.39 40.27
CA ASP A 55 -38.67 -35.49 39.17
C ASP A 55 -38.81 -36.23 37.84
N LEU A 56 -39.64 -35.69 36.96
CA LEU A 56 -39.77 -36.23 35.60
C LEU A 56 -38.63 -35.70 34.75
N PRO A 57 -38.13 -36.49 33.78
CA PRO A 57 -37.19 -35.95 32.81
C PRO A 57 -37.79 -34.70 32.16
N THR A 58 -36.97 -33.65 32.06
CA THR A 58 -37.38 -32.45 31.32
C THR A 58 -37.70 -32.81 29.88
N TYR A 59 -38.51 -31.97 29.22
CA TYR A 59 -38.82 -32.10 27.81
C TYR A 59 -37.54 -32.34 27.00
N ALA A 60 -37.52 -33.36 26.16
CA ALA A 60 -36.42 -33.70 25.28
C ALA A 60 -36.32 -32.61 24.17
N PHE A 61 -35.76 -31.49 24.53
CA PHE A 61 -35.52 -30.44 23.55
C PHE A 61 -34.62 -30.97 22.46
N GLN A 62 -35.07 -30.93 21.22
CA GLN A 62 -34.21 -31.09 20.06
C GLN A 62 -33.29 -29.88 20.05
N ARG A 63 -32.06 -30.05 20.54
CA ARG A 63 -31.03 -29.02 20.57
C ARG A 63 -30.58 -28.74 19.15
N ARG A 64 -31.36 -28.01 18.35
CA ARG A 64 -30.92 -27.35 17.14
C ARG A 64 -30.48 -25.96 17.54
N ARG A 65 -29.32 -25.53 17.04
CA ARG A 65 -28.83 -24.18 17.20
C ARG A 65 -29.69 -23.29 16.30
N TYR A 66 -30.72 -22.70 16.85
CA TYR A 66 -31.53 -21.65 16.19
C TYR A 66 -30.88 -20.29 16.44
N TRP A 67 -29.56 -20.22 16.25
CA TRP A 67 -28.94 -18.91 16.17
C TRP A 67 -29.45 -18.32 14.87
N PRO A 68 -30.03 -17.10 14.83
CA PRO A 68 -30.25 -16.47 13.55
C PRO A 68 -28.88 -16.39 12.90
N GLU A 69 -28.69 -17.17 11.83
CA GLU A 69 -27.66 -16.81 10.89
C GLU A 69 -28.04 -15.38 10.54
N THR A 70 -27.23 -14.44 10.97
CA THR A 70 -27.18 -13.15 10.34
C THR A 70 -26.83 -13.49 8.89
N THR A 71 -27.83 -13.77 8.07
CA THR A 71 -27.74 -13.55 6.65
C THR A 71 -27.03 -12.22 6.58
N ALA A 72 -25.80 -12.24 6.03
CA ALA A 72 -24.93 -11.10 5.88
C ALA A 72 -25.82 -9.87 5.80
N VAL A 73 -25.68 -8.94 6.73
CA VAL A 73 -26.60 -7.83 6.93
C VAL A 73 -27.01 -7.41 5.55
N THR A 74 -28.23 -7.74 5.15
CA THR A 74 -28.79 -7.28 3.89
C THR A 74 -28.72 -5.79 4.09
N ALA A 75 -27.69 -5.15 3.52
CA ALA A 75 -27.44 -3.74 3.66
C ALA A 75 -28.81 -3.12 3.34
N ALA A 76 -29.35 -2.37 4.30
CA ALA A 76 -30.63 -1.72 4.11
C ALA A 76 -30.52 -1.06 2.75
N ASP A 77 -31.49 -1.30 1.85
CA ASP A 77 -31.42 -0.84 0.46
C ASP A 77 -30.90 0.61 0.46
N PRO A 78 -29.74 0.91 -0.15
CA PRO A 78 -29.15 2.24 -0.13
C PRO A 78 -30.14 3.32 -0.56
N ARG A 79 -31.12 2.97 -1.39
CA ARG A 79 -32.20 3.84 -1.84
C ARG A 79 -33.04 4.37 -0.67
N SER A 80 -33.15 3.61 0.42
CA SER A 80 -33.84 4.07 1.64
C SER A 80 -33.13 5.24 2.33
N ALA A 81 -31.82 5.40 2.10
CA ALA A 81 -30.99 6.51 2.56
C ALA A 81 -30.88 7.64 1.52
N GLY A 82 -31.60 7.57 0.39
CA GLY A 82 -31.55 8.58 -0.68
C GLY A 82 -30.29 8.51 -1.54
N VAL A 83 -29.62 7.36 -1.60
CA VAL A 83 -28.46 7.12 -2.47
C VAL A 83 -28.75 5.99 -3.45
N ASP A 84 -28.14 6.04 -4.63
CA ASP A 84 -28.33 5.00 -5.65
C ASP A 84 -27.55 3.73 -5.26
N ALA A 85 -28.15 2.56 -5.54
CA ALA A 85 -27.45 1.30 -5.37
C ALA A 85 -26.42 1.11 -6.48
N ALA A 86 -25.18 0.78 -6.13
CA ALA A 86 -24.22 0.25 -7.08
C ALA A 86 -24.48 -1.25 -7.22
N GLU A 87 -24.83 -1.70 -8.41
CA GLU A 87 -25.03 -3.13 -8.69
C GLU A 87 -23.69 -3.85 -8.88
N HIS A 88 -22.77 -3.70 -7.90
CA HIS A 88 -21.40 -4.21 -7.98
C HIS A 88 -21.04 -4.94 -6.68
N PRO A 89 -20.37 -6.12 -6.72
CA PRO A 89 -20.10 -6.94 -5.53
C PRO A 89 -19.21 -6.30 -4.47
N LEU A 90 -18.34 -5.36 -4.84
CA LEU A 90 -17.42 -4.67 -3.95
C LEU A 90 -17.91 -3.27 -3.54
N LEU A 91 -18.89 -2.71 -4.26
CA LEU A 91 -19.39 -1.34 -4.11
C LEU A 91 -20.90 -1.37 -3.95
N GLY A 92 -21.42 -0.88 -2.84
CA GLY A 92 -22.85 -0.99 -2.50
C GLY A 92 -23.68 0.22 -2.90
N ALA A 93 -23.10 1.42 -2.97
CA ALA A 93 -23.83 2.64 -3.24
C ALA A 93 -23.03 3.65 -4.07
N VAL A 94 -23.77 4.47 -4.82
CA VAL A 94 -23.25 5.57 -5.66
C VAL A 94 -23.84 6.89 -5.18
N VAL A 95 -23.00 7.91 -5.02
CA VAL A 95 -23.39 9.26 -4.63
C VAL A 95 -22.84 10.24 -5.65
N ALA A 96 -23.71 10.91 -6.38
CA ALA A 96 -23.32 12.02 -7.23
C ALA A 96 -23.00 13.26 -6.38
N LEU A 97 -21.98 14.00 -6.74
CA LEU A 97 -21.58 15.26 -6.11
C LEU A 97 -22.06 16.44 -6.96
N PRO A 98 -23.20 17.10 -6.60
CA PRO A 98 -23.83 18.12 -7.44
C PRO A 98 -22.94 19.32 -7.72
N ASP A 99 -22.11 19.72 -6.74
CA ASP A 99 -21.28 20.92 -6.83
C ASP A 99 -20.07 20.74 -7.77
N SER A 100 -19.48 19.55 -7.80
CA SER A 100 -18.28 19.26 -8.60
C SER A 100 -18.56 18.44 -9.86
N GLY A 101 -19.73 17.81 -9.96
CA GLY A 101 -20.01 16.81 -11.00
C GLY A 101 -19.19 15.52 -10.83
N GLY A 102 -18.57 15.34 -9.67
CA GLY A 102 -17.87 14.11 -9.29
C GLY A 102 -18.82 13.02 -8.83
N VAL A 103 -18.29 11.82 -8.59
CA VAL A 103 -19.04 10.65 -8.11
C VAL A 103 -18.27 9.98 -6.99
N VAL A 104 -18.96 9.54 -5.95
CA VAL A 104 -18.38 8.72 -4.88
C VAL A 104 -19.10 7.38 -4.85
N LEU A 105 -18.35 6.29 -4.98
CA LEU A 105 -18.86 4.96 -4.72
C LEU A 105 -18.35 4.49 -3.36
N THR A 106 -19.19 3.78 -2.62
CA THR A 106 -18.84 3.26 -1.31
C THR A 106 -19.19 1.79 -1.18
N GLY A 107 -18.38 1.05 -0.44
CA GLY A 107 -18.60 -0.37 -0.21
C GLY A 107 -18.03 -0.84 1.13
N ARG A 108 -18.27 -2.12 1.41
CA ARG A 108 -17.73 -2.83 2.56
C ARG A 108 -17.01 -4.09 2.06
N LEU A 109 -15.75 -4.24 2.43
CA LEU A 109 -14.96 -5.43 2.16
C LEU A 109 -14.76 -6.22 3.44
N SER A 110 -15.06 -7.50 3.39
CA SER A 110 -14.74 -8.45 4.47
C SER A 110 -14.66 -9.86 3.91
N VAL A 111 -13.87 -10.72 4.54
CA VAL A 111 -13.77 -12.14 4.18
C VAL A 111 -15.12 -12.86 4.35
N GLU A 112 -15.97 -12.39 5.27
CA GLU A 112 -17.31 -12.96 5.48
C GLU A 112 -18.27 -12.66 4.32
N ALA A 113 -18.23 -11.42 3.78
CA ALA A 113 -19.14 -11.01 2.70
C ALA A 113 -18.61 -11.42 1.31
N GLN A 114 -17.31 -11.44 1.14
CA GLN A 114 -16.63 -11.86 -0.09
C GLN A 114 -15.61 -12.97 0.24
N PRO A 115 -16.04 -14.25 0.42
CA PRO A 115 -15.16 -15.34 0.88
C PRO A 115 -13.97 -15.61 -0.04
N TRP A 116 -14.11 -15.33 -1.33
CA TRP A 116 -13.03 -15.50 -2.32
C TRP A 116 -11.79 -14.63 -2.04
N LEU A 117 -11.94 -13.53 -1.28
CA LEU A 117 -10.82 -12.66 -0.91
C LEU A 117 -9.81 -13.38 0.01
N ALA A 118 -10.27 -14.37 0.80
CA ALA A 118 -9.39 -15.19 1.64
C ALA A 118 -8.39 -16.02 0.83
N ASP A 119 -8.68 -16.26 -0.43
CA ASP A 119 -7.86 -17.04 -1.35
C ASP A 119 -6.70 -16.24 -1.98
N HIS A 120 -6.62 -14.94 -1.72
CA HIS A 120 -5.53 -14.09 -2.19
C HIS A 120 -4.60 -13.71 -1.03
N VAL A 121 -3.61 -14.54 -0.79
CA VAL A 121 -2.62 -14.36 0.27
C VAL A 121 -1.27 -14.03 -0.35
N VAL A 122 -0.63 -12.96 0.11
CA VAL A 122 0.73 -12.58 -0.29
C VAL A 122 1.56 -12.36 0.97
N LEU A 123 2.71 -13.01 1.07
CA LEU A 123 3.60 -12.96 2.25
C LEU A 123 2.85 -13.22 3.58
N GLY A 124 1.87 -14.14 3.57
CA GLY A 124 1.08 -14.54 4.74
C GLY A 124 -0.02 -13.56 5.16
N ARG A 125 -0.36 -12.57 4.33
CA ARG A 125 -1.45 -11.60 4.58
C ARG A 125 -2.53 -11.71 3.52
N ILE A 126 -3.81 -11.63 3.93
CA ILE A 126 -4.94 -11.54 3.01
C ILE A 126 -4.98 -10.13 2.45
N LEU A 127 -4.79 -9.99 1.14
CA LEU A 127 -4.81 -8.71 0.43
C LEU A 127 -5.96 -8.65 -0.56
N LEU A 128 -6.56 -7.48 -0.71
CA LEU A 128 -7.32 -7.22 -1.92
C LEU A 128 -6.34 -7.25 -3.09
N PRO A 129 -6.56 -8.08 -4.13
CA PRO A 129 -5.67 -8.09 -5.29
C PRO A 129 -5.65 -6.73 -5.98
N GLY A 130 -4.53 -6.35 -6.59
CA GLY A 130 -4.44 -5.12 -7.38
C GLY A 130 -5.51 -5.02 -8.46
N THR A 131 -5.88 -6.16 -9.03
CA THR A 131 -6.99 -6.30 -9.99
C THR A 131 -8.36 -5.94 -9.40
N GLY A 132 -8.55 -6.09 -8.09
CA GLY A 132 -9.76 -5.61 -7.40
C GLY A 132 -9.83 -4.08 -7.33
N LEU A 133 -8.68 -3.40 -7.19
CA LEU A 133 -8.61 -1.93 -7.27
C LEU A 133 -8.88 -1.44 -8.70
N VAL A 134 -8.36 -2.16 -9.71
CA VAL A 134 -8.64 -1.89 -11.13
C VAL A 134 -10.13 -2.05 -11.43
N GLU A 135 -10.76 -3.13 -10.97
CA GLU A 135 -12.19 -3.38 -11.14
C GLU A 135 -13.04 -2.27 -10.52
N MET A 136 -12.70 -1.84 -9.30
CA MET A 136 -13.39 -0.70 -8.67
C MET A 136 -13.21 0.61 -9.46
N ALA A 137 -12.04 0.83 -10.04
CA ALA A 137 -11.78 2.02 -10.86
C ALA A 137 -12.56 1.97 -12.19
N LEU A 138 -12.67 0.80 -12.83
CA LEU A 138 -13.49 0.58 -14.02
C LEU A 138 -14.98 0.82 -13.73
N ALA A 139 -15.51 0.24 -12.65
CA ALA A 139 -16.90 0.44 -12.22
C ALA A 139 -17.19 1.92 -11.87
N ALA A 140 -16.26 2.60 -11.24
CA ALA A 140 -16.38 4.03 -10.96
C ALA A 140 -16.28 4.89 -12.23
N GLY A 141 -15.47 4.46 -13.20
CA GLY A 141 -15.39 5.06 -14.53
C GLY A 141 -16.72 4.95 -15.27
N GLU A 142 -17.33 3.77 -15.30
CA GLU A 142 -18.66 3.55 -15.91
C GLU A 142 -19.70 4.47 -15.28
N ALA A 143 -19.76 4.55 -13.94
CA ALA A 143 -20.67 5.43 -13.22
C ALA A 143 -20.45 6.92 -13.53
N ALA A 144 -19.23 7.31 -13.91
CA ALA A 144 -18.83 8.67 -14.25
C ALA A 144 -18.83 8.96 -15.77
N GLY A 145 -19.21 7.98 -16.63
CA GLY A 145 -19.21 8.10 -18.08
C GLY A 145 -17.82 8.01 -18.73
N CYS A 146 -16.84 7.42 -18.06
CA CYS A 146 -15.49 7.19 -18.58
C CYS A 146 -15.33 5.76 -19.08
N ALA A 147 -14.68 5.57 -20.23
CA ALA A 147 -14.53 4.27 -20.89
C ALA A 147 -13.19 3.58 -20.55
N THR A 148 -12.19 4.33 -20.11
CA THR A 148 -10.82 3.80 -19.91
C THR A 148 -10.24 4.33 -18.61
N VAL A 149 -9.57 3.45 -17.86
CA VAL A 149 -8.64 3.85 -16.81
C VAL A 149 -7.31 4.17 -17.49
N GLU A 150 -7.03 5.46 -17.66
CA GLU A 150 -5.84 5.93 -18.35
C GLU A 150 -4.57 5.62 -17.56
N GLU A 151 -4.60 5.87 -16.27
CA GLU A 151 -3.53 5.56 -15.34
C GLU A 151 -4.14 5.20 -13.98
N LEU A 152 -3.58 4.16 -13.34
CA LEU A 152 -3.89 3.82 -11.95
C LEU A 152 -2.61 3.38 -11.24
N THR A 153 -2.15 4.17 -10.28
CA THR A 153 -1.01 3.86 -9.44
C THR A 153 -1.47 3.32 -8.09
N LEU A 154 -0.97 2.13 -7.72
CA LEU A 154 -1.28 1.46 -6.46
C LEU A 154 -0.23 1.86 -5.40
N ALA A 155 -0.61 2.75 -4.49
CA ALA A 155 0.30 3.34 -3.51
C ALA A 155 0.56 2.41 -2.31
N ALA A 156 -0.49 1.77 -1.79
CA ALA A 156 -0.42 0.91 -0.62
C ALA A 156 -1.27 -0.36 -0.78
N PRO A 157 -0.79 -1.54 -0.33
CA PRO A 157 -1.61 -2.74 -0.34
C PRO A 157 -2.81 -2.58 0.59
N LEU A 158 -3.98 -3.09 0.19
CA LEU A 158 -5.17 -3.13 1.00
C LEU A 158 -5.23 -4.48 1.73
N VAL A 159 -4.82 -4.47 3.00
CA VAL A 159 -4.80 -5.67 3.86
C VAL A 159 -6.18 -5.86 4.48
N LEU A 160 -6.76 -7.05 4.31
CA LEU A 160 -8.03 -7.40 4.91
C LEU A 160 -7.83 -7.98 6.31
N PRO A 161 -8.63 -7.56 7.31
CA PRO A 161 -8.60 -8.18 8.63
C PRO A 161 -9.21 -9.59 8.59
N GLU A 162 -8.75 -10.48 9.47
CA GLU A 162 -9.31 -11.83 9.60
C GLU A 162 -10.77 -11.82 10.10
N SER A 163 -11.17 -10.78 10.82
CA SER A 163 -12.53 -10.59 11.31
C SER A 163 -12.94 -9.11 11.21
N GLY A 164 -14.24 -8.85 10.98
CA GLY A 164 -14.76 -7.52 10.71
C GLY A 164 -14.59 -7.11 9.27
N GLY A 165 -14.62 -5.81 8.98
CA GLY A 165 -14.58 -5.30 7.61
C GLY A 165 -13.87 -3.96 7.47
N LEU A 166 -13.64 -3.60 6.22
CA LEU A 166 -13.13 -2.30 5.80
C LEU A 166 -14.23 -1.55 5.06
N GLN A 167 -14.40 -0.28 5.38
CA GLN A 167 -15.15 0.64 4.53
C GLN A 167 -14.24 1.05 3.37
N VAL A 168 -14.77 1.02 2.15
CA VAL A 168 -14.06 1.45 0.95
C VAL A 168 -14.79 2.61 0.32
N ARG A 169 -14.04 3.56 -0.23
CA ARG A 169 -14.54 4.65 -1.06
C ARG A 169 -13.73 4.76 -2.33
N VAL A 170 -14.44 4.88 -3.45
CA VAL A 170 -13.87 5.29 -4.73
C VAL A 170 -14.38 6.68 -5.02
N VAL A 171 -13.48 7.63 -5.17
CA VAL A 171 -13.82 9.04 -5.43
C VAL A 171 -13.40 9.38 -6.85
N VAL A 172 -14.36 9.78 -7.67
CA VAL A 172 -14.12 10.30 -9.01
C VAL A 172 -14.31 11.81 -8.96
N GLY A 173 -13.26 12.54 -9.38
CA GLY A 173 -13.24 14.00 -9.39
C GLY A 173 -14.10 14.62 -10.51
N PRO A 174 -14.11 15.96 -10.57
CA PRO A 174 -14.78 16.68 -11.63
C PRO A 174 -14.16 16.38 -12.99
N HIS A 175 -14.94 16.66 -14.05
CA HIS A 175 -14.45 16.59 -15.42
C HIS A 175 -13.52 17.79 -15.69
N THR A 176 -12.28 17.51 -16.10
CA THR A 176 -11.29 18.52 -16.45
C THR A 176 -10.48 18.02 -17.65
N ASP A 177 -10.50 18.76 -18.76
CA ASP A 177 -9.74 18.43 -19.98
C ASP A 177 -9.94 16.98 -20.50
N ALA A 178 -11.19 16.52 -20.59
CA ALA A 178 -11.59 15.16 -20.98
C ALA A 178 -11.09 14.03 -20.05
N ARG A 179 -10.64 14.39 -18.85
CA ARG A 179 -10.15 13.48 -17.81
C ARG A 179 -10.90 13.68 -16.50
N ARG A 180 -10.92 12.65 -15.68
CA ARG A 180 -11.35 12.69 -14.28
C ARG A 180 -10.31 12.03 -13.40
N THR A 181 -10.05 12.59 -12.24
CA THR A 181 -9.22 11.90 -11.24
C THR A 181 -10.03 10.75 -10.63
N VAL A 182 -9.35 9.66 -10.27
CA VAL A 182 -9.92 8.56 -9.49
C VAL A 182 -9.00 8.24 -8.32
N ALA A 183 -9.57 7.98 -7.15
CA ALA A 183 -8.82 7.54 -5.99
C ALA A 183 -9.62 6.53 -5.16
N VAL A 184 -8.92 5.51 -4.63
CA VAL A 184 -9.51 4.46 -3.80
C VAL A 184 -8.95 4.56 -2.39
N TYR A 185 -9.85 4.60 -1.42
CA TYR A 185 -9.53 4.72 0.00
C TYR A 185 -10.18 3.61 0.81
N SER A 186 -9.57 3.21 1.91
CA SER A 186 -10.21 2.38 2.92
C SER A 186 -9.98 2.89 4.34
N ARG A 187 -10.83 2.42 5.25
CA ARG A 187 -10.63 2.53 6.70
C ARG A 187 -11.29 1.36 7.41
N PRO A 188 -10.84 0.99 8.63
CA PRO A 188 -11.51 -0.01 9.44
C PRO A 188 -12.97 0.38 9.75
N GLU A 189 -13.89 -0.60 9.75
CA GLU A 189 -15.33 -0.37 9.89
C GLU A 189 -15.72 0.31 11.20
N ASN A 190 -15.02 0.00 12.30
CA ASN A 190 -15.35 0.48 13.64
C ASN A 190 -14.37 1.53 14.19
N ALA A 191 -13.60 2.16 13.34
CA ALA A 191 -12.48 3.01 13.73
C ALA A 191 -12.85 4.48 14.02
N GLY A 192 -14.15 4.82 14.18
CA GLY A 192 -14.59 6.18 14.53
C GLY A 192 -14.02 7.25 13.60
N ASP A 193 -13.17 8.14 14.14
CA ASP A 193 -12.51 9.22 13.42
C ASP A 193 -11.20 8.80 12.72
N ALA A 194 -10.92 7.48 12.54
CA ALA A 194 -9.73 7.01 11.85
C ALA A 194 -9.61 7.62 10.44
N GLN A 195 -8.40 7.99 10.10
CA GLN A 195 -8.09 8.56 8.79
C GLN A 195 -8.29 7.51 7.69
N TRP A 196 -8.65 8.00 6.50
CA TRP A 196 -8.72 7.18 5.30
C TRP A 196 -7.32 6.92 4.76
N THR A 197 -7.01 5.65 4.50
CA THR A 197 -5.79 5.23 3.81
C THR A 197 -6.03 5.25 2.31
N ALA A 198 -5.17 5.92 1.55
CA ALA A 198 -5.18 5.90 0.09
C ALA A 198 -4.46 4.65 -0.42
N HIS A 199 -5.13 3.87 -1.27
CA HIS A 199 -4.60 2.64 -1.86
C HIS A 199 -4.27 2.77 -3.33
N ALA A 200 -5.05 3.56 -4.08
CA ALA A 200 -4.83 3.80 -5.50
C ALA A 200 -5.25 5.21 -5.87
N SER A 201 -4.58 5.77 -6.88
CA SER A 201 -4.96 7.05 -7.49
C SER A 201 -4.56 7.06 -8.97
N GLY A 202 -5.29 7.84 -9.78
CA GLY A 202 -5.03 7.90 -11.20
C GLY A 202 -6.02 8.76 -11.95
N PHE A 203 -6.17 8.46 -13.23
CA PHE A 203 -7.00 9.21 -14.17
C PHE A 203 -7.90 8.28 -14.98
N LEU A 204 -9.10 8.75 -15.23
CA LEU A 204 -10.10 8.15 -16.12
C LEU A 204 -10.30 9.03 -17.35
N THR A 205 -10.54 8.44 -18.49
CA THR A 205 -10.86 9.17 -19.74
C THR A 205 -12.12 8.63 -20.40
N GLU A 206 -12.84 9.50 -21.11
CA GLU A 206 -14.03 9.14 -21.91
C GLU A 206 -13.65 8.41 -23.22
N THR A 207 -12.37 8.52 -23.64
CA THR A 207 -11.89 7.89 -24.87
C THR A 207 -11.83 6.38 -24.68
N ALA A 208 -12.57 5.64 -25.49
CA ALA A 208 -12.45 4.19 -25.55
C ALA A 208 -11.18 3.79 -26.31
N ALA A 209 -10.39 2.88 -25.75
CA ALA A 209 -9.29 2.29 -26.50
C ALA A 209 -9.81 1.36 -27.59
N ALA A 210 -9.06 1.28 -28.70
CA ALA A 210 -9.38 0.32 -29.75
C ALA A 210 -9.23 -1.11 -29.21
N ALA A 211 -10.21 -1.96 -29.45
CA ALA A 211 -10.13 -3.37 -29.13
C ALA A 211 -8.91 -4.01 -29.87
N ALA A 212 -8.21 -4.90 -29.19
CA ALA A 212 -7.14 -5.65 -29.83
C ALA A 212 -7.69 -6.43 -31.03
N SER A 213 -6.87 -6.52 -32.11
CA SER A 213 -7.25 -7.26 -33.33
C SER A 213 -7.51 -8.74 -33.02
N GLU A 214 -8.35 -9.35 -33.86
CA GLU A 214 -8.73 -10.76 -33.78
C GLU A 214 -7.53 -11.68 -33.52
N TRP A 215 -7.75 -12.62 -32.62
CA TRP A 215 -6.79 -13.64 -32.27
C TRP A 215 -6.82 -14.74 -33.34
N GLY A 216 -5.70 -15.00 -33.98
CA GLY A 216 -5.59 -16.04 -34.99
C GLY A 216 -5.71 -17.46 -34.43
N GLU A 217 -4.95 -18.40 -35.01
CA GLU A 217 -4.88 -19.79 -34.53
C GLU A 217 -4.48 -19.85 -33.04
N TRP A 218 -5.20 -20.68 -32.26
CA TRP A 218 -4.97 -20.83 -30.84
C TRP A 218 -4.76 -22.31 -30.44
N PRO A 219 -3.71 -22.65 -29.65
CA PRO A 219 -2.59 -21.79 -29.31
C PRO A 219 -1.79 -21.37 -30.55
N PRO A 220 -1.02 -20.24 -30.49
CA PRO A 220 -0.31 -19.75 -31.66
C PRO A 220 0.69 -20.77 -32.20
N ALA A 221 0.74 -20.90 -33.53
CA ALA A 221 1.65 -21.83 -34.18
C ALA A 221 3.11 -21.59 -33.76
N GLY A 222 3.83 -22.68 -33.40
CA GLY A 222 5.22 -22.64 -32.96
C GLY A 222 5.43 -22.16 -31.51
N ALA A 223 4.39 -22.00 -30.71
CA ALA A 223 4.53 -21.71 -29.29
C ALA A 223 4.92 -22.96 -28.49
N GLU A 224 5.87 -22.80 -27.57
CA GLU A 224 6.33 -23.84 -26.66
C GLU A 224 5.41 -23.93 -25.45
N VAL A 225 5.04 -25.14 -25.03
CA VAL A 225 4.21 -25.37 -23.83
C VAL A 225 5.04 -25.09 -22.58
N LEU A 226 4.48 -24.30 -21.64
CA LEU A 226 5.03 -24.13 -20.31
C LEU A 226 4.32 -25.08 -19.33
N PRO A 227 5.06 -25.77 -18.43
CA PRO A 227 4.46 -26.68 -17.46
C PRO A 227 3.71 -25.87 -16.38
N VAL A 228 2.41 -26.10 -16.25
CA VAL A 228 1.55 -25.39 -15.28
C VAL A 228 1.18 -26.22 -14.07
N GLU A 229 1.48 -27.54 -14.06
CA GLU A 229 1.05 -28.49 -13.04
C GLU A 229 1.58 -28.12 -11.64
N ALA A 230 2.84 -27.67 -11.56
CA ALA A 230 3.49 -27.25 -10.31
C ALA A 230 3.50 -25.72 -10.11
N ALA A 231 2.85 -24.94 -10.97
CA ALA A 231 2.95 -23.48 -10.95
C ALA A 231 2.61 -22.89 -9.57
N TYR A 232 1.53 -23.35 -8.94
CA TYR A 232 1.09 -22.84 -7.63
C TYR A 232 1.94 -23.29 -6.45
N GLU A 233 2.78 -24.31 -6.61
CA GLU A 233 3.81 -24.70 -5.64
C GLU A 233 4.98 -23.74 -5.73
N VAL A 234 5.43 -23.42 -6.93
CA VAL A 234 6.46 -22.40 -7.20
C VAL A 234 6.01 -21.03 -6.69
N PHE A 235 4.75 -20.64 -6.95
CA PHE A 235 4.21 -19.38 -6.47
C PHE A 235 4.21 -19.30 -4.95
N ARG A 236 3.87 -20.39 -4.25
CA ARG A 236 3.88 -20.44 -2.79
C ARG A 236 5.30 -20.27 -2.22
N GLU A 237 6.31 -20.87 -2.85
CA GLU A 237 7.72 -20.70 -2.47
C GLU A 237 8.17 -19.25 -2.62
N ARG A 238 7.62 -18.52 -3.60
CA ARG A 238 7.84 -17.09 -3.85
C ARG A 238 6.92 -16.18 -3.01
N GLY A 239 6.17 -16.70 -2.04
CA GLY A 239 5.34 -15.91 -1.13
C GLY A 239 3.90 -15.65 -1.59
N TYR A 240 3.45 -16.22 -2.74
CA TYR A 240 2.06 -16.12 -3.21
C TYR A 240 1.23 -17.33 -2.76
N GLY A 241 0.40 -17.14 -1.76
CA GLY A 241 -0.47 -18.19 -1.20
C GLY A 241 -1.86 -18.20 -1.86
N TYR A 242 -1.92 -18.53 -3.14
CA TYR A 242 -3.19 -18.58 -3.87
C TYR A 242 -4.08 -19.76 -3.44
N GLY A 243 -5.31 -19.48 -3.02
CA GLY A 243 -6.35 -20.44 -2.77
C GLY A 243 -7.12 -20.83 -4.04
N PRO A 244 -8.14 -21.71 -3.91
CA PRO A 244 -8.83 -22.31 -5.06
C PRO A 244 -9.35 -21.32 -6.10
N VAL A 245 -9.93 -20.17 -5.67
CA VAL A 245 -10.52 -19.20 -6.60
C VAL A 245 -9.47 -18.49 -7.46
N PHE A 246 -8.24 -18.34 -6.96
CA PHE A 246 -7.13 -17.70 -7.70
C PHE A 246 -6.27 -18.69 -8.48
N ARG A 247 -6.53 -20.00 -8.40
CA ARG A 247 -5.81 -21.01 -9.19
C ARG A 247 -6.42 -21.21 -10.56
N GLY A 248 -6.55 -20.09 -11.30
CA GLY A 248 -7.23 -20.06 -12.60
C GLY A 248 -6.39 -20.47 -13.79
N LEU A 249 -5.04 -20.52 -13.72
CA LEU A 249 -4.16 -20.88 -14.84
C LEU A 249 -4.36 -22.34 -15.24
N ARG A 250 -4.76 -22.60 -16.49
CA ARG A 250 -5.06 -23.94 -17.04
C ARG A 250 -3.99 -24.43 -18.01
N ALA A 251 -3.50 -23.52 -18.85
CA ALA A 251 -2.45 -23.82 -19.81
C ALA A 251 -1.65 -22.54 -20.09
N ALA A 252 -0.39 -22.68 -20.44
CA ALA A 252 0.47 -21.57 -20.81
C ALA A 252 1.44 -21.97 -21.92
N TRP A 253 1.79 -21.01 -22.75
CA TRP A 253 2.72 -21.17 -23.87
C TRP A 253 3.60 -19.94 -23.99
N ARG A 254 4.80 -20.13 -24.56
CA ARG A 254 5.75 -19.06 -24.88
C ARG A 254 6.09 -19.08 -26.36
N ARG A 255 6.13 -17.89 -26.97
CA ARG A 255 6.62 -17.69 -28.34
C ARG A 255 7.52 -16.45 -28.38
N GLY A 256 8.81 -16.65 -28.36
CA GLY A 256 9.76 -15.54 -28.20
C GLY A 256 9.57 -14.83 -26.87
N GLU A 257 9.32 -13.53 -26.91
CA GLU A 257 9.05 -12.70 -25.72
C GLU A 257 7.57 -12.66 -25.32
N GLU A 258 6.69 -13.28 -26.09
CA GLU A 258 5.25 -13.30 -25.82
C GLU A 258 4.85 -14.55 -25.02
N LEU A 259 3.96 -14.36 -24.06
CA LEU A 259 3.32 -15.45 -23.33
C LEU A 259 1.84 -15.52 -23.68
N PHE A 260 1.33 -16.72 -23.69
CA PHE A 260 -0.08 -17.01 -23.95
C PHE A 260 -0.59 -17.92 -22.85
N ALA A 261 -1.83 -17.73 -22.43
CA ALA A 261 -2.42 -18.56 -21.38
C ALA A 261 -3.92 -18.78 -21.59
N GLU A 262 -4.40 -19.90 -21.10
CA GLU A 262 -5.82 -20.14 -20.85
C GLU A 262 -6.08 -20.07 -19.35
N VAL A 263 -7.06 -19.27 -18.98
CA VAL A 263 -7.41 -18.99 -17.59
C VAL A 263 -8.91 -19.14 -17.40
N ALA A 264 -9.32 -19.80 -16.32
CA ALA A 264 -10.75 -19.97 -16.01
C ALA A 264 -10.96 -19.92 -14.48
N LEU A 265 -12.06 -19.30 -14.08
CA LEU A 265 -12.56 -19.39 -12.71
C LEU A 265 -12.96 -20.84 -12.39
N PRO A 266 -12.86 -21.28 -11.13
CA PRO A 266 -13.47 -22.53 -10.69
C PRO A 266 -15.00 -22.43 -10.77
N GLU A 267 -15.67 -23.59 -10.78
CA GLU A 267 -17.13 -23.66 -10.95
C GLU A 267 -17.88 -22.85 -9.89
N GLU A 268 -17.41 -22.88 -8.65
CA GLU A 268 -18.00 -22.16 -7.52
C GLU A 268 -17.99 -20.63 -7.69
N ALA A 269 -16.99 -20.07 -8.35
CA ALA A 269 -16.85 -18.63 -8.60
C ALA A 269 -17.42 -18.20 -9.96
N SER A 270 -17.60 -19.13 -10.89
CA SER A 270 -18.07 -18.82 -12.26
C SER A 270 -19.46 -18.20 -12.28
N GLY A 271 -20.32 -18.58 -11.32
CA GLY A 271 -21.68 -18.01 -11.20
C GLY A 271 -21.70 -16.52 -10.83
N GLU A 272 -20.65 -16.00 -10.23
CA GLU A 272 -20.54 -14.59 -9.86
C GLU A 272 -19.86 -13.72 -10.92
N ALA A 273 -19.23 -14.33 -11.94
CA ALA A 273 -18.47 -13.62 -12.96
C ALA A 273 -19.28 -12.49 -13.63
N GLY A 274 -20.59 -12.73 -13.88
CA GLY A 274 -21.50 -11.74 -14.50
C GLY A 274 -21.82 -10.51 -13.64
N ARG A 275 -21.38 -10.48 -12.39
CA ARG A 275 -21.60 -9.33 -11.49
C ARG A 275 -20.42 -8.35 -11.50
N PHE A 276 -19.32 -8.70 -12.16
CA PHE A 276 -18.13 -7.90 -12.35
C PHE A 276 -17.98 -7.49 -13.81
N GLY A 277 -17.27 -6.44 -14.07
CA GLY A 277 -16.72 -6.16 -15.39
C GLY A 277 -15.82 -7.32 -15.81
N LEU A 278 -14.77 -7.57 -15.03
CA LEU A 278 -13.97 -8.78 -15.09
C LEU A 278 -13.62 -9.23 -13.68
N HIS A 279 -14.02 -10.45 -13.31
CA HIS A 279 -13.79 -10.94 -11.95
C HIS A 279 -12.32 -10.79 -11.54
N PRO A 280 -12.00 -10.14 -10.38
CA PRO A 280 -10.62 -9.85 -10.00
C PRO A 280 -9.69 -11.06 -9.97
N ALA A 281 -10.19 -12.23 -9.51
CA ALA A 281 -9.39 -13.45 -9.50
C ALA A 281 -9.08 -13.99 -10.92
N LEU A 282 -9.94 -13.72 -11.90
CA LEU A 282 -9.69 -14.10 -13.29
C LEU A 282 -8.62 -13.21 -13.93
N LEU A 283 -8.69 -11.90 -13.67
CA LEU A 283 -7.68 -10.95 -14.16
C LEU A 283 -6.32 -11.16 -13.45
N ASP A 284 -6.33 -11.52 -12.16
CA ASP A 284 -5.11 -11.87 -11.44
C ASP A 284 -4.46 -13.13 -12.03
N ALA A 285 -5.24 -14.17 -12.23
CA ALA A 285 -4.77 -15.41 -12.84
C ALA A 285 -4.29 -15.21 -14.30
N ALA A 286 -4.78 -14.19 -15.00
CA ALA A 286 -4.30 -13.82 -16.33
C ALA A 286 -2.82 -13.41 -16.36
N MET A 287 -2.28 -12.95 -15.22
CA MET A 287 -0.87 -12.57 -15.08
C MET A 287 0.03 -13.72 -14.62
N HIS A 288 -0.52 -14.86 -14.20
CA HIS A 288 0.25 -15.97 -13.62
C HIS A 288 1.25 -16.60 -14.58
N ALA A 289 0.98 -16.60 -15.88
CA ALA A 289 1.95 -17.06 -16.87
C ALA A 289 3.23 -16.18 -16.87
N GLY A 290 3.10 -14.89 -16.59
CA GLY A 290 4.23 -13.99 -16.39
C GLY A 290 5.06 -14.38 -15.18
N ILE A 291 4.42 -14.62 -14.03
CA ILE A 291 5.10 -15.05 -12.79
C ILE A 291 5.80 -16.41 -12.99
N LEU A 292 5.15 -17.34 -13.71
CA LEU A 292 5.71 -18.65 -14.00
C LEU A 292 6.98 -18.57 -14.88
N ASN A 293 7.01 -17.63 -15.82
CA ASN A 293 8.13 -17.44 -16.75
C ASN A 293 9.23 -16.53 -16.17
N ASP A 294 8.98 -15.84 -15.05
CA ASP A 294 9.97 -15.00 -14.38
C ASP A 294 11.01 -15.89 -13.66
N THR A 295 12.28 -15.53 -13.76
CA THR A 295 13.41 -16.22 -13.11
C THR A 295 13.79 -15.58 -11.77
N ASP A 296 13.26 -14.40 -11.47
CA ASP A 296 13.53 -13.71 -10.20
C ASP A 296 12.71 -14.38 -9.07
N ASP A 297 13.36 -14.63 -7.94
CA ASP A 297 12.73 -15.24 -6.75
C ASP A 297 12.02 -14.21 -5.86
N GLU A 298 12.04 -12.93 -6.22
CA GLU A 298 11.42 -11.87 -5.44
C GLU A 298 9.88 -11.85 -5.61
N THR A 299 9.15 -11.69 -4.49
CA THR A 299 7.72 -11.43 -4.55
C THR A 299 7.48 -10.05 -5.15
N ALA A 300 6.83 -9.96 -6.29
CA ALA A 300 6.51 -8.70 -6.95
C ALA A 300 4.99 -8.54 -7.14
N VAL A 301 4.49 -7.31 -6.99
CA VAL A 301 3.07 -7.00 -7.20
C VAL A 301 2.91 -5.89 -8.22
N PRO A 302 1.85 -5.92 -9.04
CA PRO A 302 1.51 -4.81 -9.91
C PRO A 302 1.33 -3.53 -9.09
N PHE A 303 1.95 -2.42 -9.52
CA PHE A 303 1.80 -1.13 -8.84
C PHE A 303 1.36 0.00 -9.77
N ALA A 304 1.51 -0.13 -11.08
CA ALA A 304 1.03 0.85 -12.04
C ALA A 304 0.36 0.16 -13.23
N TRP A 305 -0.80 0.67 -13.59
CA TRP A 305 -1.63 0.19 -14.70
C TRP A 305 -1.94 1.35 -15.62
N ASN A 306 -1.75 1.19 -16.92
CA ASN A 306 -2.04 2.23 -17.90
C ASN A 306 -2.93 1.68 -19.02
N ASP A 307 -3.82 2.53 -19.51
CA ASP A 307 -4.72 2.28 -20.64
C ASP A 307 -5.54 0.98 -20.46
N VAL A 308 -6.24 0.86 -19.32
CA VAL A 308 -7.11 -0.28 -19.05
C VAL A 308 -8.48 -0.02 -19.61
N SER A 309 -8.90 -0.82 -20.60
CA SER A 309 -10.20 -0.73 -21.25
C SER A 309 -10.92 -2.06 -21.23
N LEU A 310 -12.16 -2.05 -20.75
CA LEU A 310 -13.05 -3.19 -20.74
C LEU A 310 -13.92 -3.17 -22.00
N HIS A 311 -13.95 -4.29 -22.74
CA HIS A 311 -14.69 -4.44 -24.00
C HIS A 311 -15.91 -5.36 -23.88
N ALA A 312 -15.86 -6.31 -22.94
CA ALA A 312 -16.96 -7.21 -22.62
C ALA A 312 -16.95 -7.56 -21.14
N VAL A 313 -18.11 -7.86 -20.58
CA VAL A 313 -18.33 -8.12 -19.15
C VAL A 313 -18.67 -9.59 -18.88
N GLY A 314 -18.38 -10.06 -17.66
CA GLY A 314 -18.89 -11.33 -17.15
C GLY A 314 -18.20 -12.58 -17.69
N ALA A 315 -17.01 -12.48 -18.26
CA ALA A 315 -16.24 -13.64 -18.69
C ALA A 315 -15.81 -14.50 -17.48
N ALA A 316 -16.04 -15.81 -17.55
CA ALA A 316 -15.58 -16.80 -16.56
C ALA A 316 -14.36 -17.59 -17.02
N ALA A 317 -14.05 -17.57 -18.32
CA ALA A 317 -12.87 -18.18 -18.92
C ALA A 317 -12.36 -17.29 -20.06
N VAL A 318 -11.04 -17.14 -20.13
CA VAL A 318 -10.40 -16.23 -21.06
C VAL A 318 -9.12 -16.82 -21.64
N ARG A 319 -8.74 -16.31 -22.82
CA ARG A 319 -7.44 -16.44 -23.44
C ARG A 319 -6.66 -15.16 -23.18
N VAL A 320 -5.39 -15.29 -22.89
CA VAL A 320 -4.53 -14.19 -22.47
C VAL A 320 -3.29 -14.15 -23.36
N ARG A 321 -2.90 -12.95 -23.77
CA ARG A 321 -1.62 -12.65 -24.40
C ARG A 321 -0.91 -11.60 -23.57
N ILE A 322 0.30 -11.89 -23.14
CA ILE A 322 1.19 -10.99 -22.41
C ILE A 322 2.34 -10.63 -23.35
N GLY A 323 2.48 -9.35 -23.65
CA GLY A 323 3.60 -8.82 -24.42
C GLY A 323 4.61 -8.15 -23.50
N ARG A 324 5.90 -8.38 -23.70
CA ARG A 324 6.94 -7.70 -22.97
C ARG A 324 7.14 -6.28 -23.53
N LEU A 325 7.26 -5.31 -22.65
CA LEU A 325 7.62 -3.93 -22.95
C LEU A 325 9.03 -3.64 -22.41
N ASP A 326 9.46 -2.39 -22.49
CA ASP A 326 10.75 -1.97 -21.93
C ASP A 326 10.80 -2.16 -20.41
N GLY A 327 11.94 -2.64 -19.91
CA GLY A 327 12.12 -2.90 -18.48
C GLY A 327 11.30 -4.11 -17.97
N ARG A 328 10.63 -3.96 -16.82
CA ARG A 328 9.76 -4.98 -16.20
C ARG A 328 8.28 -4.79 -16.53
N ALA A 329 7.95 -3.90 -17.47
CA ALA A 329 6.56 -3.64 -17.85
C ALA A 329 6.08 -4.67 -18.88
N VAL A 330 4.79 -5.02 -18.80
CA VAL A 330 4.12 -5.92 -19.74
C VAL A 330 2.80 -5.31 -20.22
N SER A 331 2.41 -5.60 -21.45
CA SER A 331 1.06 -5.36 -21.95
C SER A 331 0.21 -6.61 -21.80
N LEU A 332 -1.10 -6.44 -21.63
CA LEU A 332 -2.04 -7.54 -21.47
C LEU A 332 -3.21 -7.39 -22.44
N SER A 333 -3.48 -8.44 -23.20
CA SER A 333 -4.69 -8.56 -24.01
C SER A 333 -5.46 -9.80 -23.56
N VAL A 334 -6.74 -9.63 -23.28
CA VAL A 334 -7.64 -10.68 -22.78
C VAL A 334 -8.80 -10.81 -23.76
N ALA A 335 -9.04 -12.03 -24.21
CA ALA A 335 -10.16 -12.38 -25.07
C ALA A 335 -10.97 -13.54 -24.48
N ASP A 336 -12.23 -13.67 -24.88
CA ASP A 336 -13.02 -14.85 -24.53
C ASP A 336 -12.52 -16.11 -25.27
N VAL A 337 -13.16 -17.23 -25.02
CA VAL A 337 -12.80 -18.52 -25.64
C VAL A 337 -12.99 -18.54 -27.17
N THR A 338 -13.74 -17.60 -27.74
CA THR A 338 -13.93 -17.43 -29.19
C THR A 338 -12.89 -16.51 -29.83
N GLY A 339 -12.14 -15.76 -29.01
CA GLY A 339 -11.18 -14.74 -29.44
C GLY A 339 -11.74 -13.33 -29.49
N ALA A 340 -12.99 -13.11 -29.04
CA ALA A 340 -13.55 -11.77 -28.94
C ALA A 340 -12.92 -11.00 -27.76
N PRO A 341 -12.58 -9.70 -27.92
CA PRO A 341 -11.87 -8.93 -26.90
C PRO A 341 -12.71 -8.74 -25.64
N VAL A 342 -12.10 -8.95 -24.48
CA VAL A 342 -12.71 -8.76 -23.16
C VAL A 342 -12.08 -7.58 -22.44
N LEU A 343 -10.75 -7.50 -22.39
CA LEU A 343 -10.03 -6.42 -21.73
C LEU A 343 -8.68 -6.20 -22.40
N THR A 344 -8.24 -4.94 -22.45
CA THR A 344 -6.88 -4.58 -22.86
C THR A 344 -6.23 -3.72 -21.78
N VAL A 345 -4.92 -3.93 -21.57
CA VAL A 345 -4.07 -3.10 -20.73
C VAL A 345 -2.84 -2.71 -21.53
N GLY A 346 -2.62 -1.42 -21.69
CA GLY A 346 -1.47 -0.89 -22.42
C GLY A 346 -0.16 -1.22 -21.73
N SER A 347 -0.07 -1.00 -20.42
CA SER A 347 1.10 -1.46 -19.64
C SER A 347 0.75 -1.75 -18.17
N ILE A 348 1.44 -2.75 -17.61
CA ILE A 348 1.45 -3.10 -16.19
C ILE A 348 2.90 -3.09 -15.75
N ALA A 349 3.22 -2.28 -14.74
CA ALA A 349 4.52 -2.31 -14.10
C ALA A 349 4.40 -2.95 -12.71
N SER A 350 5.35 -3.83 -12.37
CA SER A 350 5.41 -4.52 -11.08
C SER A 350 6.59 -4.03 -10.25
N ARG A 351 6.45 -4.08 -8.91
CA ARG A 351 7.52 -3.75 -7.97
C ARG A 351 7.68 -4.84 -6.92
N PRO A 352 8.89 -5.03 -6.36
CA PRO A 352 9.09 -5.93 -5.25
C PRO A 352 8.24 -5.52 -4.04
N LEU A 353 7.73 -6.52 -3.31
CA LEU A 353 6.97 -6.36 -2.08
C LEU A 353 7.68 -7.10 -0.96
N SER A 354 7.94 -6.41 0.16
CA SER A 354 8.53 -7.00 1.35
C SER A 354 7.53 -7.07 2.50
N ALA A 355 7.71 -8.02 3.43
CA ALA A 355 6.84 -8.18 4.59
C ALA A 355 6.82 -6.93 5.49
N ASP A 356 7.90 -6.16 5.53
CA ASP A 356 8.00 -4.93 6.33
C ASP A 356 7.03 -3.84 5.86
N GLN A 357 6.65 -3.86 4.59
CA GLN A 357 5.69 -2.90 4.03
C GLN A 357 4.26 -3.09 4.56
N PHE A 358 3.93 -4.26 5.11
CA PHE A 358 2.63 -4.49 5.76
C PHE A 358 2.55 -3.95 7.18
N VAL A 359 3.67 -3.90 7.89
CA VAL A 359 3.73 -3.32 9.25
C VAL A 359 3.33 -1.85 9.21
N THR A 360 3.59 -1.20 8.08
CA THR A 360 3.34 0.23 7.86
C THR A 360 1.90 0.55 7.48
N ALA A 361 1.15 -0.39 6.94
CA ALA A 361 -0.25 -0.18 6.54
C ALA A 361 -1.24 -0.23 7.73
N SER A 362 -0.80 -0.75 8.87
CA SER A 362 -1.63 -0.92 10.09
C SER A 362 -1.43 0.16 11.14
N ALA A 363 -0.46 1.07 10.95
CA ALA A 363 -0.18 2.16 11.90
C ALA A 363 -0.90 3.43 11.47
N ASP A 364 -1.82 3.86 12.31
CA ASP A 364 -2.55 5.12 12.21
C ASP A 364 -1.63 6.32 11.95
N GLY A 365 -2.05 7.11 10.97
CA GLY A 365 -1.81 8.53 10.90
C GLY A 365 -0.36 9.02 10.84
N GLY A 366 0.10 9.43 9.65
CA GLY A 366 1.25 10.32 9.53
C GLY A 366 2.60 9.61 9.55
N ALA A 367 2.89 8.82 8.51
CA ALA A 367 4.24 8.32 8.33
C ALA A 367 5.24 9.47 8.29
N LEU A 368 6.11 9.53 9.27
CA LEU A 368 7.26 10.42 9.26
C LEU A 368 8.37 9.78 8.45
N TYR A 369 8.93 10.53 7.54
CA TYR A 369 10.10 10.12 6.78
C TYR A 369 11.29 10.97 7.18
N GLY A 370 12.45 10.34 7.27
CA GLY A 370 13.71 10.99 7.49
C GLY A 370 14.71 10.62 6.40
N THR A 371 15.77 11.41 6.28
CA THR A 371 16.91 11.06 5.43
C THR A 371 17.85 10.17 6.22
N ALA A 372 18.04 8.94 5.76
CA ALA A 372 19.09 8.05 6.26
C ALA A 372 20.26 8.01 5.28
N TRP A 373 21.46 8.00 5.82
CA TRP A 373 22.67 7.81 5.03
C TRP A 373 23.01 6.33 5.00
N VAL A 374 22.93 5.73 3.82
CA VAL A 374 23.10 4.29 3.62
C VAL A 374 24.36 4.00 2.82
N PRO A 375 25.11 2.93 3.14
CA PRO A 375 26.25 2.52 2.35
C PRO A 375 25.84 2.16 0.92
N THR A 376 26.63 2.61 -0.05
CA THR A 376 26.47 2.23 -1.45
C THR A 376 27.73 1.52 -1.96
N ALA A 377 27.51 0.52 -2.82
CA ALA A 377 28.64 -0.13 -3.48
C ALA A 377 29.12 0.77 -4.63
N VAL A 378 30.41 1.04 -4.65
CA VAL A 378 31.07 1.80 -5.72
C VAL A 378 32.04 0.86 -6.42
N ASP A 379 32.10 0.95 -7.75
CA ASP A 379 33.10 0.20 -8.50
C ASP A 379 34.50 0.77 -8.21
N ALA A 380 35.22 0.10 -7.32
CA ALA A 380 36.57 0.49 -6.89
C ALA A 380 37.62 0.40 -8.02
N THR A 381 37.27 -0.14 -9.18
CA THR A 381 38.17 -0.25 -10.36
C THR A 381 38.08 0.95 -11.30
N ALA A 382 37.06 1.81 -11.13
CA ALA A 382 36.91 3.01 -11.92
C ALA A 382 37.87 4.11 -11.40
N GLU A 383 38.84 4.50 -12.18
CA GLU A 383 39.62 5.72 -11.95
C GLU A 383 38.95 6.87 -12.72
N PRO A 384 38.00 7.60 -12.10
CA PRO A 384 37.32 8.67 -12.79
C PRO A 384 38.27 9.86 -13.02
N ALA A 385 38.35 10.33 -14.28
CA ALA A 385 39.14 11.51 -14.58
C ALA A 385 38.47 12.76 -14.00
N TRP A 386 39.16 13.48 -13.14
CA TRP A 386 38.75 14.76 -12.56
C TRP A 386 39.90 15.75 -12.51
N ALA A 387 39.60 17.05 -12.38
CA ALA A 387 40.58 18.10 -12.12
C ALA A 387 40.10 19.02 -11.01
N ALA A 388 41.03 19.73 -10.37
CA ALA A 388 40.70 20.73 -9.36
C ALA A 388 40.24 22.04 -10.02
N TRP A 389 39.28 22.74 -9.37
CA TRP A 389 38.75 24.00 -9.89
C TRP A 389 39.83 25.04 -10.19
N PRO A 390 40.86 25.31 -9.35
CA PRO A 390 41.88 26.30 -9.66
C PRO A 390 42.62 26.03 -10.98
N GLU A 391 42.94 24.77 -11.27
CA GLU A 391 43.62 24.37 -12.51
C GLU A 391 42.74 24.59 -13.74
N VAL A 392 41.45 24.29 -13.61
CA VAL A 392 40.48 24.48 -14.68
C VAL A 392 40.15 25.98 -14.89
N ALA A 393 40.08 26.76 -13.80
CA ALA A 393 39.81 28.20 -13.86
C ALA A 393 40.96 28.96 -14.54
N GLU A 394 42.22 28.60 -14.29
CA GLU A 394 43.41 29.17 -14.89
C GLU A 394 43.62 28.78 -16.35
N GLY A 395 42.95 27.68 -16.80
CA GLY A 395 42.99 27.23 -18.20
C GLY A 395 42.35 28.25 -19.15
N GLY A 396 42.96 28.41 -20.36
CA GLY A 396 42.40 29.26 -21.40
C GLY A 396 41.02 28.79 -21.91
N GLU A 397 40.36 29.65 -22.70
CA GLU A 397 39.02 29.37 -23.24
C GLU A 397 38.96 28.06 -24.08
N ASP A 398 40.06 27.67 -24.70
CA ASP A 398 40.18 26.47 -25.52
C ASP A 398 40.69 25.23 -24.72
N ALA A 399 40.87 25.33 -23.40
CA ALA A 399 41.33 24.22 -22.58
C ALA A 399 40.24 23.15 -22.42
N ASP A 400 40.60 21.87 -22.57
CA ASP A 400 39.69 20.77 -22.38
C ASP A 400 39.30 20.66 -20.89
N VAL A 401 37.97 20.57 -20.62
CA VAL A 401 37.44 20.49 -19.25
C VAL A 401 37.00 19.06 -19.01
N PRO A 402 37.54 18.39 -17.97
CA PRO A 402 37.14 17.00 -17.67
C PRO A 402 35.66 16.95 -17.25
N GLY A 403 35.05 15.76 -17.36
CA GLY A 403 33.64 15.55 -17.00
C GLY A 403 33.29 15.87 -15.55
N VAL A 404 34.30 15.83 -14.64
CA VAL A 404 34.17 16.15 -13.22
C VAL A 404 35.22 17.19 -12.83
N VAL A 405 34.81 18.25 -12.16
CA VAL A 405 35.68 19.28 -11.59
C VAL A 405 35.41 19.43 -10.11
N LEU A 406 36.45 19.40 -9.28
CA LEU A 406 36.32 19.46 -7.82
C LEU A 406 36.61 20.86 -7.29
N LEU A 407 35.69 21.41 -6.51
CA LEU A 407 35.88 22.62 -5.72
C LEU A 407 36.01 22.24 -4.23
N ASP A 408 37.23 22.26 -3.69
CA ASP A 408 37.46 22.03 -2.26
C ASP A 408 37.16 23.29 -1.47
N CYS A 409 36.34 23.18 -0.42
CA CYS A 409 36.04 24.26 0.50
C CYS A 409 37.19 24.55 1.50
N GLY A 410 38.23 23.71 1.54
CA GLY A 410 39.36 23.82 2.46
C GLY A 410 39.00 23.37 3.89
N VAL A 411 39.92 23.57 4.82
CA VAL A 411 39.73 23.29 6.25
C VAL A 411 39.47 24.61 6.99
N SER A 412 38.50 24.60 7.91
CA SER A 412 38.28 25.74 8.81
C SER A 412 39.38 25.77 9.85
N ASP A 413 40.24 26.77 9.83
CA ASP A 413 41.38 26.89 10.73
C ASP A 413 41.02 27.36 12.18
N GLY A 414 39.74 27.61 12.43
CA GLY A 414 39.24 28.06 13.74
C GLY A 414 39.73 29.44 14.20
N SER A 415 40.65 30.08 13.43
CA SER A 415 41.24 31.38 13.77
C SER A 415 40.27 32.54 13.59
N VAL A 416 39.22 32.32 12.77
CA VAL A 416 38.24 33.34 12.42
C VAL A 416 36.91 32.96 13.08
N GLY A 417 36.18 33.92 13.65
CA GLY A 417 34.88 33.65 14.26
C GLY A 417 33.89 33.04 13.27
N VAL A 418 33.06 32.06 13.71
CA VAL A 418 32.12 31.29 12.88
C VAL A 418 31.34 32.13 11.87
N PRO A 419 30.70 33.29 12.23
CA PRO A 419 29.92 34.06 11.24
C PRO A 419 30.77 34.62 10.10
N VAL A 420 32.02 34.92 10.32
CA VAL A 420 32.94 35.43 9.30
C VAL A 420 33.42 34.29 8.41
N GLY A 421 33.76 33.14 9.00
CA GLY A 421 34.13 31.92 8.28
C GLY A 421 33.00 31.46 7.34
N VAL A 422 31.79 31.36 7.86
CA VAL A 422 30.58 31.03 7.06
C VAL A 422 30.44 31.95 5.85
N ARG A 423 30.51 33.26 6.07
CA ARG A 423 30.37 34.23 4.98
C ARG A 423 31.47 34.08 3.95
N SER A 424 32.71 33.94 4.37
CA SER A 424 33.85 33.79 3.47
C SER A 424 33.74 32.55 2.58
N VAL A 425 33.36 31.39 3.15
CA VAL A 425 33.22 30.15 2.37
C VAL A 425 32.02 30.22 1.41
N LEU A 426 30.89 30.78 1.85
CA LEU A 426 29.71 30.97 0.99
C LEU A 426 29.97 31.92 -0.16
N ASP A 427 30.60 33.07 0.08
CA ASP A 427 30.95 34.07 -0.97
C ASP A 427 31.87 33.45 -2.02
N ARG A 428 32.84 32.63 -1.60
CA ARG A 428 33.74 31.91 -2.51
C ARG A 428 32.99 30.88 -3.34
N VAL A 429 32.20 30.02 -2.70
CA VAL A 429 31.44 28.97 -3.40
C VAL A 429 30.43 29.59 -4.36
N LEU A 430 29.72 30.64 -3.94
CA LEU A 430 28.76 31.36 -4.79
C LEU A 430 29.45 31.97 -6.03
N GLY A 431 30.62 32.59 -5.85
CA GLY A 431 31.40 33.12 -6.97
C GLY A 431 31.75 32.06 -8.01
N VAL A 432 32.21 30.89 -7.55
CA VAL A 432 32.52 29.76 -8.44
C VAL A 432 31.27 29.20 -9.10
N VAL A 433 30.14 29.04 -8.38
CA VAL A 433 28.87 28.60 -8.95
C VAL A 433 28.39 29.54 -10.06
N GLN A 434 28.49 30.84 -9.85
CA GLN A 434 28.12 31.84 -10.85
C GLN A 434 29.01 31.78 -12.10
N GLU A 435 30.33 31.65 -11.92
CA GLU A 435 31.29 31.50 -13.01
C GLU A 435 31.07 30.20 -13.78
N TRP A 436 30.81 29.07 -13.04
CA TRP A 436 30.50 27.77 -13.62
C TRP A 436 29.25 27.77 -14.50
N LEU A 437 28.22 28.48 -14.10
CA LEU A 437 26.98 28.57 -14.85
C LEU A 437 27.08 29.56 -16.05
N ALA A 438 27.92 30.60 -15.93
CA ALA A 438 28.12 31.54 -17.00
C ALA A 438 29.04 31.07 -18.13
N GLY A 439 29.94 30.11 -17.83
CA GLY A 439 30.95 29.61 -18.79
C GLY A 439 30.42 28.50 -19.68
N GLU A 440 30.27 28.72 -20.99
CA GLU A 440 29.82 27.73 -21.97
C GLU A 440 30.75 26.47 -22.01
N ARG A 441 32.04 26.65 -21.78
CA ARG A 441 33.04 25.56 -21.74
C ARG A 441 32.78 24.54 -20.66
N PHE A 442 32.02 24.87 -19.62
CA PHE A 442 31.67 23.96 -18.52
C PHE A 442 30.35 23.19 -18.75
N ALA A 443 29.64 23.46 -19.85
CA ALA A 443 28.30 22.94 -20.08
C ALA A 443 28.20 21.41 -20.04
N GLY A 444 29.27 20.72 -20.46
CA GLY A 444 29.34 19.24 -20.47
C GLY A 444 29.88 18.60 -19.20
N SER A 445 30.25 19.40 -18.19
CA SER A 445 30.93 18.93 -16.98
C SER A 445 30.07 19.15 -15.73
N ARG A 446 30.41 18.43 -14.64
CA ARG A 446 29.77 18.53 -13.33
C ARG A 446 30.75 19.11 -12.32
N LEU A 447 30.34 20.15 -11.60
CA LEU A 447 31.07 20.72 -10.48
C LEU A 447 30.72 19.97 -9.17
N VAL A 448 31.71 19.35 -8.55
CA VAL A 448 31.58 18.66 -7.26
C VAL A 448 32.14 19.56 -6.18
N VAL A 449 31.31 20.01 -5.27
CA VAL A 449 31.74 20.83 -4.13
C VAL A 449 32.06 19.93 -2.97
N VAL A 450 33.32 19.97 -2.52
CA VAL A 450 33.88 19.11 -1.47
C VAL A 450 33.97 19.88 -0.16
N THR A 451 33.33 19.36 0.87
CA THR A 451 33.39 19.81 2.27
C THR A 451 34.05 18.76 3.16
N ARG A 452 34.43 19.14 4.37
CA ARG A 452 35.03 18.23 5.35
C ARG A 452 34.33 18.34 6.70
N GLY A 453 33.65 17.26 7.11
CA GLY A 453 32.90 17.22 8.36
C GLY A 453 31.66 18.14 8.40
N ALA A 454 31.18 18.65 7.26
CA ALA A 454 30.01 19.51 7.21
C ALA A 454 28.71 18.78 7.60
N MET A 455 28.63 17.49 7.28
CA MET A 455 27.47 16.67 7.58
C MET A 455 27.66 15.85 8.86
N PRO A 456 26.71 15.90 9.82
CA PRO A 456 26.80 15.20 11.09
C PRO A 456 26.46 13.70 10.93
N VAL A 457 27.17 13.02 10.03
CA VAL A 457 26.99 11.60 9.74
C VAL A 457 28.12 10.82 10.39
N GLY A 458 27.80 9.95 11.34
CA GLY A 458 28.75 9.08 12.05
C GLY A 458 28.62 7.63 11.61
N VAL A 459 29.71 6.88 11.65
CA VAL A 459 29.71 5.42 11.49
C VAL A 459 29.18 4.80 12.79
N GLY A 460 28.17 3.93 12.71
CA GLY A 460 27.61 3.23 13.88
C GLY A 460 26.66 4.02 14.77
N GLY A 461 26.01 5.09 14.25
CA GLY A 461 24.91 5.76 14.96
C GLY A 461 25.33 6.87 15.94
N SER A 462 26.63 7.20 16.03
CA SER A 462 27.12 8.38 16.78
C SER A 462 27.11 9.59 15.85
N ALA A 463 26.28 10.60 16.12
CA ALA A 463 26.33 11.87 15.41
C ALA A 463 27.62 12.59 15.78
N ALA A 464 28.53 12.77 14.82
CA ALA A 464 29.68 13.67 15.00
C ALA A 464 29.19 15.13 14.98
N ALA A 465 29.84 16.01 15.75
CA ALA A 465 29.58 17.43 15.65
C ALA A 465 30.01 17.92 14.24
N GLY A 466 29.07 18.43 13.44
CA GLY A 466 29.36 18.92 12.10
C GLY A 466 30.16 20.26 12.17
N ASP A 467 30.99 20.52 11.14
CA ASP A 467 31.62 21.80 10.95
C ASP A 467 30.57 22.87 10.58
N VAL A 468 30.25 23.72 11.56
CA VAL A 468 29.24 24.77 11.40
C VAL A 468 29.62 25.84 10.39
N VAL A 469 30.90 25.94 9.99
CA VAL A 469 31.40 26.90 9.00
C VAL A 469 31.09 26.39 7.59
N GLN A 470 31.28 25.10 7.33
CA GLN A 470 31.07 24.50 6.01
C GLN A 470 29.64 23.97 5.79
N ALA A 471 28.90 23.60 6.85
CA ALA A 471 27.54 23.08 6.74
C ALA A 471 26.59 23.94 5.88
N PRO A 472 26.62 25.28 5.92
CA PRO A 472 25.76 26.11 5.07
C PRO A 472 26.04 26.01 3.55
N VAL A 473 27.22 25.53 3.15
CA VAL A 473 27.55 25.27 1.73
C VAL A 473 26.59 24.24 1.13
N TRP A 474 26.21 23.24 1.92
CA TRP A 474 25.24 22.22 1.49
C TRP A 474 23.89 22.83 1.14
N GLY A 475 23.42 23.81 1.92
CA GLY A 475 22.17 24.51 1.62
C GLY A 475 22.25 25.30 0.32
N LEU A 476 23.35 26.05 0.09
CA LEU A 476 23.57 26.81 -1.12
C LEU A 476 23.63 25.93 -2.37
N VAL A 477 24.46 24.87 -2.32
CA VAL A 477 24.67 23.99 -3.48
C VAL A 477 23.44 23.11 -3.76
N ARG A 478 22.68 22.71 -2.76
CA ARG A 478 21.37 22.03 -2.95
C ARG A 478 20.39 22.90 -3.72
N ALA A 479 20.35 24.21 -3.45
CA ALA A 479 19.51 25.12 -4.22
C ALA A 479 19.99 25.20 -5.69
N ALA A 480 21.30 25.35 -5.91
CA ALA A 480 21.87 25.36 -7.26
C ALA A 480 21.63 24.05 -8.02
N LEU A 481 21.70 22.90 -7.33
CA LEU A 481 21.45 21.57 -7.87
C LEU A 481 19.98 21.39 -8.28
N ALA A 482 19.04 21.88 -7.46
CA ALA A 482 17.61 21.83 -7.77
C ALA A 482 17.25 22.68 -9.00
N GLU A 483 17.90 23.83 -9.16
CA GLU A 483 17.70 24.72 -10.31
C GLU A 483 18.42 24.23 -11.58
N ASN A 484 19.53 23.48 -11.42
CA ASN A 484 20.38 23.02 -12.53
C ASN A 484 20.70 21.53 -12.38
N PRO A 485 19.73 20.60 -12.62
CA PRO A 485 19.94 19.18 -12.46
C PRO A 485 21.12 18.65 -13.26
N GLY A 486 21.96 17.83 -12.62
CA GLY A 486 23.14 17.20 -13.25
C GLY A 486 24.37 18.08 -13.37
N ARG A 487 24.30 19.39 -13.05
CA ARG A 487 25.43 20.31 -13.15
C ARG A 487 26.28 20.36 -11.87
N PHE A 488 25.75 19.96 -10.73
CA PHE A 488 26.40 20.01 -9.44
C PHE A 488 26.34 18.67 -8.72
N ALA A 489 27.26 18.45 -7.77
CA ALA A 489 27.17 17.41 -6.74
C ALA A 489 27.88 17.89 -5.47
N LEU A 490 27.53 17.26 -4.36
CA LEU A 490 28.08 17.52 -3.02
C LEU A 490 28.80 16.28 -2.50
N VAL A 491 29.99 16.49 -1.96
CA VAL A 491 30.79 15.47 -1.29
C VAL A 491 31.22 15.99 0.07
N ASP A 492 31.07 15.19 1.13
CA ASP A 492 31.60 15.52 2.44
C ASP A 492 32.53 14.40 2.91
N LEU A 493 33.79 14.76 3.13
CA LEU A 493 34.84 13.86 3.57
C LEU A 493 34.98 13.89 5.10
N GLU A 494 35.61 12.87 5.65
CA GLU A 494 35.97 12.86 7.05
C GLU A 494 37.05 13.94 7.34
N GLN A 495 36.93 14.59 8.50
CA GLN A 495 37.93 15.56 8.91
C GLN A 495 39.06 14.80 9.60
N ASP A 496 40.27 14.82 9.05
CA ASP A 496 41.46 14.22 9.65
C ASP A 496 41.86 14.97 10.92
N GLN A 497 41.76 14.32 12.08
CA GLN A 497 42.13 14.90 13.37
C GLN A 497 43.65 15.07 13.53
N ASP A 498 44.47 14.44 12.69
CA ASP A 498 45.94 14.46 12.79
C ASP A 498 46.61 15.67 12.10
N GLN A 499 45.85 16.50 11.33
CA GLN A 499 46.42 17.67 10.62
C GLN A 499 46.43 18.98 11.41
N GLU A 500 46.04 18.99 12.69
CA GLU A 500 46.06 20.21 13.53
C GLU A 500 47.48 20.70 13.88
N GLN A 501 48.57 20.01 13.53
CA GLN A 501 49.91 20.34 14.00
C GLN A 501 50.89 20.86 12.94
N ASP A 502 50.56 20.95 11.67
CA ASP A 502 51.47 21.46 10.64
C ASP A 502 50.94 22.75 9.98
N HIS A 503 51.05 23.88 10.66
CA HIS A 503 50.75 25.23 10.14
C HIS A 503 51.85 25.72 9.21
N GLY A 504 51.98 25.09 8.03
CA GLY A 504 52.78 25.59 6.90
C GLY A 504 51.92 26.33 5.91
N GLN A 505 52.21 27.64 5.71
CA GLN A 505 51.64 28.47 4.69
C GLN A 505 51.79 27.81 3.29
N ASP A 506 50.76 27.93 2.46
CA ASP A 506 50.65 27.46 1.06
C ASP A 506 50.34 25.97 0.84
N GLN A 507 49.15 25.53 1.27
CA GLN A 507 48.54 24.37 0.63
C GLN A 507 47.46 24.80 -0.39
N HIS A 508 47.89 25.36 -1.50
CA HIS A 508 47.14 25.33 -2.74
C HIS A 508 47.04 23.85 -3.18
N LEU A 509 45.82 23.43 -3.44
CA LEU A 509 45.48 22.12 -4.05
C LEU A 509 46.31 21.88 -5.30
N GLY A 510 47.49 21.29 -5.17
CA GLY A 510 48.19 20.69 -6.28
C GLY A 510 47.70 19.26 -6.48
N THR A 511 47.75 18.78 -7.71
CA THR A 511 47.62 17.36 -8.11
C THR A 511 48.71 16.47 -7.51
N GLY A 512 48.96 16.60 -6.21
CA GLY A 512 49.95 15.83 -5.43
C GLY A 512 49.30 14.63 -4.72
N PRO A 513 50.08 13.65 -4.25
CA PRO A 513 49.62 12.38 -3.68
C PRO A 513 48.92 12.47 -2.31
N GLY A 514 48.12 13.52 -2.09
CA GLY A 514 47.41 13.79 -0.83
C GLY A 514 45.87 13.69 -0.91
N TRP A 515 45.33 13.47 -2.07
CA TRP A 515 43.90 13.16 -2.17
C TRP A 515 43.70 11.67 -1.93
N SER A 516 43.00 11.34 -0.85
CA SER A 516 42.80 9.97 -0.40
C SER A 516 41.98 9.16 -1.38
N ALA A 517 42.05 7.84 -1.30
CA ALA A 517 41.17 6.90 -1.98
C ALA A 517 39.66 7.23 -1.75
N ASP A 518 39.35 8.00 -0.72
CA ASP A 518 38.02 8.46 -0.38
C ASP A 518 37.46 9.46 -1.42
N VAL A 519 38.31 10.31 -2.00
CA VAL A 519 37.88 11.25 -3.07
C VAL A 519 37.55 10.48 -4.35
N ASP A 520 38.40 9.54 -4.74
CA ASP A 520 38.17 8.73 -5.92
C ASP A 520 36.90 7.90 -5.79
N ALA A 521 36.65 7.31 -4.62
CA ALA A 521 35.44 6.58 -4.31
C ALA A 521 34.19 7.51 -4.33
N ALA A 522 34.29 8.71 -3.78
CA ALA A 522 33.21 9.69 -3.81
C ALA A 522 32.90 10.15 -5.25
N VAL A 523 33.94 10.44 -6.06
CA VAL A 523 33.78 10.82 -7.46
C VAL A 523 33.19 9.69 -8.28
N ALA A 524 33.59 8.44 -8.04
CA ALA A 524 32.99 7.27 -8.70
C ALA A 524 31.48 7.16 -8.38
N ALA A 525 31.07 7.41 -7.12
CA ALA A 525 29.64 7.48 -6.75
C ALA A 525 28.91 8.62 -7.48
N VAL A 526 29.52 9.80 -7.60
CA VAL A 526 28.94 10.92 -8.34
C VAL A 526 28.80 10.59 -9.83
N VAL A 527 29.78 9.93 -10.45
CA VAL A 527 29.73 9.52 -11.85
C VAL A 527 28.64 8.45 -12.06
N SER A 528 28.40 7.57 -11.09
CA SER A 528 27.30 6.58 -11.15
C SER A 528 25.90 7.19 -10.95
N GLY A 529 25.79 8.51 -10.69
CA GLY A 529 24.52 9.23 -10.66
C GLY A 529 24.14 9.83 -9.31
N GLU A 530 24.93 9.62 -8.24
CA GLU A 530 24.65 10.22 -6.93
C GLU A 530 24.97 11.71 -6.95
N SER A 531 24.09 12.51 -6.37
CA SER A 531 24.28 13.96 -6.27
C SER A 531 24.79 14.43 -4.92
N GLU A 532 24.64 13.61 -3.90
CA GLU A 532 25.10 13.87 -2.53
C GLU A 532 25.79 12.63 -2.00
N VAL A 533 27.03 12.77 -1.53
CA VAL A 533 27.88 11.69 -1.06
C VAL A 533 28.59 12.10 0.24
N VAL A 534 28.64 11.19 1.19
CA VAL A 534 29.43 11.35 2.43
C VAL A 534 30.38 10.17 2.54
N VAL A 535 31.65 10.41 2.84
CA VAL A 535 32.63 9.35 3.09
C VAL A 535 33.06 9.38 4.55
N ARG A 536 32.90 8.25 5.23
CA ARG A 536 33.28 8.07 6.65
C ARG A 536 33.91 6.70 6.84
N GLY A 537 35.10 6.67 7.40
CA GLY A 537 35.86 5.43 7.65
C GLY A 537 36.05 4.59 6.38
N GLY A 538 36.24 5.22 5.21
CA GLY A 538 36.36 4.58 3.91
C GLY A 538 35.02 4.07 3.32
N ALA A 539 33.89 4.20 4.01
CA ALA A 539 32.58 3.84 3.51
C ALA A 539 31.91 5.01 2.77
N VAL A 540 31.44 4.77 1.57
CA VAL A 540 30.66 5.74 0.76
C VAL A 540 29.20 5.63 1.16
N LEU A 541 28.62 6.73 1.64
CA LEU A 541 27.24 6.84 2.09
C LEU A 541 26.46 7.81 1.20
N VAL A 542 25.22 7.45 0.90
CA VAL A 542 24.32 8.28 0.08
C VAL A 542 22.98 8.47 0.80
N PRO A 543 22.30 9.62 0.61
CA PRO A 543 21.04 9.88 1.30
C PRO A 543 19.91 9.08 0.65
N ARG A 544 19.08 8.45 1.51
CA ARG A 544 17.84 7.77 1.07
C ARG A 544 16.71 8.18 2.00
N LEU A 545 15.53 8.41 1.40
CA LEU A 545 14.33 8.66 2.17
C LEU A 545 13.88 7.36 2.82
N THR A 546 13.90 7.32 4.15
CA THR A 546 13.45 6.16 4.93
C THR A 546 12.33 6.55 5.87
N ARG A 547 11.41 5.63 6.09
CA ARG A 547 10.36 5.84 7.09
C ARG A 547 10.99 5.76 8.48
N LEU A 548 10.67 6.75 9.32
CA LEU A 548 11.07 6.72 10.73
C LEU A 548 10.20 5.68 11.46
N PRO A 549 10.79 4.86 12.36
CA PRO A 549 10.04 3.91 13.15
C PRO A 549 9.04 4.66 14.05
N ASP A 550 7.81 4.13 14.13
CA ASP A 550 6.81 4.65 15.05
C ASP A 550 7.32 4.52 16.47
N GLY A 551 7.24 5.58 17.27
CA GLY A 551 7.87 5.73 18.60
C GLY A 551 7.47 4.71 19.69
N SER A 552 6.84 3.58 19.31
CA SER A 552 6.41 2.52 20.24
C SER A 552 7.33 1.31 20.35
N GLY A 553 8.48 1.28 19.63
CA GLY A 553 9.34 0.09 19.58
C GLY A 553 10.85 0.30 19.40
N ALA A 554 11.33 1.53 19.30
CA ALA A 554 12.75 1.78 19.18
C ALA A 554 13.44 1.58 20.53
N SER A 555 14.49 0.74 20.56
CA SER A 555 15.41 0.67 21.69
C SER A 555 15.91 2.07 22.04
N ALA A 556 16.03 2.37 23.31
CA ALA A 556 16.27 3.69 23.88
C ALA A 556 17.55 4.43 23.38
N ASP A 557 18.32 3.86 22.46
CA ASP A 557 19.58 4.42 21.97
C ASP A 557 19.50 5.19 20.66
N ALA A 558 18.33 5.20 19.95
CA ALA A 558 18.13 5.96 18.72
C ALA A 558 16.99 6.97 18.79
N ALA A 559 16.33 7.12 19.92
CA ALA A 559 15.35 8.18 20.13
C ALA A 559 16.09 9.51 20.13
N LEU A 560 15.80 10.37 19.15
CA LEU A 560 15.88 11.81 19.36
C LEU A 560 15.12 12.06 20.67
N THR A 561 15.82 12.18 21.78
CA THR A 561 15.24 12.66 23.04
C THR A 561 14.80 14.09 22.77
N VAL A 562 13.56 14.25 22.31
CA VAL A 562 12.92 15.55 22.33
C VAL A 562 12.90 15.94 23.80
N PRO A 563 13.56 17.02 24.21
CA PRO A 563 13.52 17.48 25.59
C PRO A 563 12.04 17.58 26.00
N ALA A 564 11.71 17.01 27.14
CA ALA A 564 10.36 17.18 27.67
C ALA A 564 10.11 18.69 27.78
N LEU A 565 9.14 19.15 27.01
CA LEU A 565 8.67 20.54 27.15
C LEU A 565 7.90 20.56 28.47
N ASP A 566 8.56 20.95 29.55
CA ASP A 566 8.02 20.92 30.93
C ASP A 566 7.28 22.21 31.31
N GLY A 567 7.08 23.12 30.36
CA GLY A 567 6.44 24.41 30.58
C GLY A 567 7.31 25.43 31.37
N SER A 568 8.56 25.08 31.71
CA SER A 568 9.46 25.96 32.48
C SER A 568 10.22 26.96 31.61
N GLY A 569 10.16 26.83 30.28
CA GLY A 569 10.86 27.64 29.30
C GLY A 569 9.94 28.30 28.27
N ALA A 570 10.55 29.06 27.36
CA ALA A 570 9.87 29.66 26.21
C ALA A 570 10.20 28.90 24.91
N VAL A 571 9.21 28.64 24.07
CA VAL A 571 9.40 28.07 22.74
C VAL A 571 9.31 29.17 21.69
N LEU A 572 10.36 29.33 20.88
CA LEU A 572 10.38 30.25 19.78
C LEU A 572 9.90 29.53 18.51
N VAL A 573 8.82 30.01 17.91
CA VAL A 573 8.29 29.51 16.64
C VAL A 573 8.56 30.53 15.55
N THR A 574 9.52 30.27 14.66
CA THR A 574 9.76 31.12 13.50
C THR A 574 8.62 30.96 12.51
N GLY A 575 8.16 32.06 11.91
CA GLY A 575 6.96 32.05 11.04
C GLY A 575 5.65 31.77 11.78
N GLY A 576 5.61 31.98 13.11
CA GLY A 576 4.45 31.69 13.98
C GLY A 576 3.14 32.42 13.60
N THR A 577 3.23 33.50 12.81
CA THR A 577 2.06 34.23 12.26
C THR A 577 1.56 33.65 10.94
N GLY A 578 2.28 32.73 10.31
CA GLY A 578 1.86 32.01 9.09
C GLY A 578 0.96 30.81 9.41
N GLY A 579 0.32 30.23 8.40
CA GLY A 579 -0.63 29.12 8.56
C GLY A 579 -0.05 27.92 9.31
N LEU A 580 1.12 27.42 8.91
CA LEU A 580 1.80 26.29 9.58
C LEU A 580 2.30 26.68 10.97
N GLY A 581 2.90 27.87 11.13
CA GLY A 581 3.37 28.35 12.43
C GLY A 581 2.23 28.46 13.46
N ALA A 582 1.06 28.90 13.05
CA ALA A 582 -0.13 28.96 13.89
C ALA A 582 -0.65 27.57 14.30
N VAL A 583 -0.53 26.55 13.44
CA VAL A 583 -0.86 25.16 13.77
C VAL A 583 0.11 24.61 14.81
N VAL A 584 1.42 24.79 14.58
CA VAL A 584 2.46 24.36 15.53
C VAL A 584 2.29 25.03 16.88
N ALA A 585 2.09 26.36 16.90
CA ALA A 585 1.88 27.10 18.14
C ALA A 585 0.66 26.60 18.91
N ARG A 586 -0.47 26.35 18.24
CA ARG A 586 -1.67 25.78 18.87
C ARG A 586 -1.41 24.39 19.44
N TYR A 587 -0.72 23.52 18.71
CA TYR A 587 -0.35 22.19 19.20
C TYR A 587 0.51 22.26 20.44
N LEU A 588 1.53 23.12 20.45
CA LEU A 588 2.42 23.30 21.59
C LEU A 588 1.66 23.76 22.84
N VAL A 589 0.74 24.71 22.69
CA VAL A 589 -0.08 25.21 23.81
C VAL A 589 -1.12 24.18 24.26
N ALA A 590 -1.89 23.61 23.33
CA ALA A 590 -3.03 22.76 23.67
C ALA A 590 -2.63 21.36 24.13
N GLU A 591 -1.62 20.75 23.48
CA GLU A 591 -1.27 19.35 23.68
C GLU A 591 -0.01 19.16 24.53
N ARG A 592 0.88 20.17 24.57
CA ARG A 592 2.16 20.10 25.29
C ARG A 592 2.24 21.02 26.50
N GLY A 593 1.25 21.92 26.70
CA GLY A 593 1.15 22.77 27.87
C GLY A 593 2.23 23.84 27.99
N VAL A 594 2.79 24.31 26.86
CA VAL A 594 3.88 25.30 26.81
C VAL A 594 3.35 26.69 26.67
#